data_f2147393839af99504f7ba1fe49ca1e6
#
_entry.id   f2147393839af99504f7ba1fe49ca1e6
#
_cell.length_a   1.000
_cell.length_b   1.000
_cell.length_c   1.000
_cell.angle_alpha   90.00
_cell.angle_beta   90.00
_cell.angle_gamma   90.00
#
_symmetry.space_group_name_H-M   'P 1'
#
loop_
_entity.id
_entity.type
_entity.pdbx_description
1 polymer ?
#
loop_
_entity_poly.entity_id
_entity_poly.type
_entity_poly.pdbx_seq_one_letter_code
_entity_poly.pdbx_strand_id
1 'polypeptide(L)'
;MFHLPQFYSLLHHFLYSFMSLQKIRKLPSVSTIILLFMTILGVVFIATKGNFSNLSVSMEALVFGLVSAIMIAFYSTYPKKLLKKYGSITVVCWGMIVGSIISNIIHPIWKIEGNVNAKSIIQVIIVVILGTSIAYLIYIASLNYISSSLAGILTAFEPVLAAILSVIIFGLKFSSVEIVGFVLVFVSIFILEKRL
;
A
#
# COMPACT_ATOMS: atom_id res chain seq x y z
N MET A 1 0.68 7.03 -15.88
CA MET A 1 1.18 5.70 -15.43
C MET A 1 1.40 5.62 -13.90
N PHE A 2 0.73 6.47 -13.11
CA PHE A 2 0.94 6.61 -11.66
C PHE A 2 -0.23 6.13 -10.78
N HIS A 3 -1.25 5.46 -11.33
CA HIS A 3 -2.51 5.18 -10.61
C HIS A 3 -2.61 3.78 -9.98
N LEU A 4 -1.75 2.84 -10.36
CA LEU A 4 -1.77 1.47 -9.86
C LEU A 4 -1.41 1.32 -8.36
N PRO A 5 -0.38 1.99 -7.80
CA PRO A 5 -0.01 1.82 -6.41
C PRO A 5 -1.09 2.29 -5.41
N GLN A 6 -1.83 3.32 -5.77
CA GLN A 6 -2.89 3.88 -4.92
C GLN A 6 -4.11 2.97 -4.83
N PHE A 7 -4.45 2.29 -5.93
CA PHE A 7 -5.52 1.29 -5.96
C PHE A 7 -5.16 0.05 -5.10
N TYR A 8 -3.89 -0.36 -5.09
CA TYR A 8 -3.40 -1.45 -4.24
C TYR A 8 -3.53 -1.14 -2.74
N SER A 9 -3.17 0.08 -2.32
CA SER A 9 -3.32 0.51 -0.93
C SER A 9 -4.77 0.42 -0.46
N LEU A 10 -5.71 0.81 -1.31
CA LEU A 10 -7.15 0.81 -1.08
C LEU A 10 -7.73 -0.59 -0.85
N LEU A 11 -7.44 -1.48 -1.78
CA LEU A 11 -7.92 -2.86 -1.75
C LEU A 11 -7.31 -3.65 -0.59
N HIS A 12 -6.05 -3.34 -0.24
CA HIS A 12 -5.37 -3.85 0.94
C HIS A 12 -6.14 -3.53 2.22
N HIS A 13 -6.57 -2.27 2.42
CA HIS A 13 -7.34 -1.90 3.60
C HIS A 13 -8.67 -2.64 3.67
N PHE A 14 -9.33 -2.82 2.55
CA PHE A 14 -10.58 -3.57 2.48
C PHE A 14 -10.37 -5.05 2.84
N LEU A 15 -9.44 -5.73 2.19
CA LEU A 15 -9.14 -7.14 2.43
C LEU A 15 -8.53 -7.38 3.83
N TYR A 16 -7.69 -6.47 4.29
CA TYR A 16 -7.12 -6.56 5.62
C TYR A 16 -8.19 -6.45 6.72
N SER A 17 -9.11 -5.53 6.59
CA SER A 17 -10.28 -5.46 7.49
C SER A 17 -11.09 -6.76 7.42
N PHE A 18 -11.31 -7.29 6.23
CA PHE A 18 -12.02 -8.56 6.04
C PHE A 18 -11.31 -9.76 6.67
N MET A 19 -9.97 -9.89 6.52
CA MET A 19 -9.20 -10.98 7.14
C MET A 19 -9.03 -10.84 8.65
N SER A 20 -8.96 -9.61 9.19
CA SER A 20 -8.95 -9.39 10.63
C SER A 20 -10.28 -9.78 11.29
N LEU A 21 -11.37 -9.76 10.53
CA LEU A 21 -12.70 -10.20 10.94
C LEU A 21 -12.80 -11.70 11.20
N GLN A 22 -12.06 -12.53 10.45
CA GLN A 22 -12.07 -13.99 10.66
C GLN A 22 -11.45 -14.40 12.01
N LYS A 23 -10.57 -13.58 12.57
CA LYS A 23 -9.92 -13.84 13.86
C LYS A 23 -10.72 -13.33 15.06
N ILE A 24 -11.54 -12.33 14.85
CA ILE A 24 -12.47 -11.77 15.82
C ILE A 24 -13.86 -12.20 15.34
N ARG A 25 -14.48 -13.18 15.96
CA ARG A 25 -15.85 -13.71 15.65
C ARG A 25 -16.97 -12.63 15.69
N LYS A 26 -16.66 -11.38 15.37
CA LYS A 26 -17.60 -10.25 15.35
C LYS A 26 -17.55 -9.59 13.98
N LEU A 27 -18.71 -9.46 13.36
CA LEU A 27 -18.85 -8.67 12.12
C LEU A 27 -18.46 -7.20 12.39
N PRO A 28 -17.89 -6.49 11.41
CA PRO A 28 -17.59 -5.08 11.56
C PRO A 28 -18.87 -4.32 11.88
N SER A 29 -18.75 -3.34 12.76
CA SER A 29 -19.87 -2.45 13.01
C SER A 29 -20.23 -1.68 11.73
N VAL A 30 -21.50 -1.32 11.58
CA VAL A 30 -21.96 -0.52 10.43
C VAL A 30 -21.10 0.74 10.26
N SER A 31 -20.71 1.36 11.37
CA SER A 31 -19.84 2.53 11.34
C SER A 31 -18.42 2.23 10.79
N THR A 32 -17.86 1.05 11.05
CA THR A 32 -16.58 0.63 10.45
C THR A 32 -16.70 0.48 8.93
N ILE A 33 -17.81 -0.08 8.46
CA ILE A 33 -18.09 -0.21 7.02
C ILE A 33 -18.20 1.18 6.37
N ILE A 34 -18.90 2.13 7.01
CA ILE A 34 -19.00 3.50 6.50
C ILE A 34 -17.62 4.17 6.43
N LEU A 35 -16.80 4.03 7.46
CA LEU A 35 -15.45 4.61 7.47
C LEU A 35 -14.55 4.01 6.38
N LEU A 36 -14.62 2.71 6.15
CA LEU A 36 -13.92 2.06 5.04
C LEU A 36 -14.39 2.60 3.69
N PHE A 37 -15.69 2.77 3.50
CA PHE A 37 -16.24 3.33 2.27
C PHE A 37 -15.80 4.80 2.06
N MET A 38 -15.78 5.61 3.12
CA MET A 38 -15.24 6.98 3.07
C MET A 38 -13.76 7.00 2.69
N THR A 39 -12.95 6.10 3.23
CA THR A 39 -11.52 5.97 2.88
C THR A 39 -11.38 5.63 1.39
N ILE A 40 -12.16 4.68 0.88
CA ILE A 40 -12.18 4.30 -0.53
C ILE A 40 -12.52 5.51 -1.42
N LEU A 41 -13.60 6.21 -1.11
CA LEU A 41 -14.00 7.41 -1.86
C LEU A 41 -12.92 8.49 -1.84
N GLY A 42 -12.31 8.71 -0.68
CA GLY A 42 -11.24 9.70 -0.53
C GLY A 42 -10.04 9.39 -1.43
N VAL A 43 -9.61 8.13 -1.47
CA VAL A 43 -8.49 7.73 -2.35
C VAL A 43 -8.88 7.81 -3.83
N VAL A 44 -10.12 7.45 -4.20
CA VAL A 44 -10.60 7.63 -5.57
C VAL A 44 -10.56 9.11 -5.97
N PHE A 45 -10.97 10.04 -5.11
CA PHE A 45 -10.90 11.47 -5.39
C PHE A 45 -9.46 11.97 -5.55
N ILE A 46 -8.53 11.51 -4.72
CA ILE A 46 -7.10 11.82 -4.84
C ILE A 46 -6.54 11.27 -6.16
N ALA A 47 -6.86 10.02 -6.51
CA ALA A 47 -6.34 9.36 -7.69
C ALA A 47 -6.88 9.94 -9.01
N THR A 48 -8.16 10.35 -9.04
CA THR A 48 -8.85 10.84 -10.25
C THR A 48 -8.74 12.34 -10.46
N LYS A 49 -8.43 13.09 -9.40
CA LYS A 49 -8.49 14.57 -9.40
C LYS A 49 -9.86 15.12 -9.81
N GLY A 50 -10.92 14.30 -9.69
CA GLY A 50 -12.26 14.60 -10.16
C GLY A 50 -12.53 14.29 -11.64
N ASN A 51 -11.57 13.79 -12.38
CA ASN A 51 -11.75 13.38 -13.78
C ASN A 51 -11.93 11.86 -13.88
N PHE A 52 -13.17 11.42 -13.77
CA PHE A 52 -13.52 10.00 -13.83
C PHE A 52 -13.44 9.39 -15.24
N SER A 53 -13.42 10.23 -16.29
CA SER A 53 -13.34 9.76 -17.67
C SER A 53 -12.01 9.09 -18.02
N ASN A 54 -10.96 9.34 -17.24
CA ASN A 54 -9.63 8.76 -17.43
C ASN A 54 -9.40 7.46 -16.62
N LEU A 55 -10.42 6.97 -15.94
CA LEU A 55 -10.38 5.70 -15.20
C LEU A 55 -10.58 4.50 -16.13
N SER A 56 -9.77 4.35 -17.17
CA SER A 56 -9.72 3.10 -17.92
C SER A 56 -8.85 2.09 -17.18
N VAL A 57 -9.45 1.40 -16.22
CA VAL A 57 -8.77 0.28 -15.53
C VAL A 57 -9.01 -0.98 -16.34
N SER A 58 -7.96 -1.57 -16.89
CA SER A 58 -8.08 -2.85 -17.59
C SER A 58 -8.45 -3.97 -16.63
N MET A 59 -9.13 -5.01 -17.12
CA MET A 59 -9.47 -6.18 -16.30
C MET A 59 -8.21 -6.84 -15.72
N GLU A 60 -7.11 -6.85 -16.45
CA GLU A 60 -5.82 -7.35 -15.97
C GLU A 60 -5.31 -6.56 -14.77
N ALA A 61 -5.37 -5.23 -14.82
CA ALA A 61 -4.96 -4.36 -13.72
C ALA A 61 -5.84 -4.60 -12.47
N LEU A 62 -7.13 -4.85 -12.63
CA LEU A 62 -8.03 -5.22 -11.52
C LEU A 62 -7.62 -6.56 -10.89
N VAL A 63 -7.38 -7.59 -11.70
CA VAL A 63 -6.98 -8.92 -11.21
C VAL A 63 -5.65 -8.83 -10.46
N PHE A 64 -4.63 -8.20 -11.05
CA PHE A 64 -3.33 -8.03 -10.38
C PHE A 64 -3.46 -7.20 -9.10
N GLY A 65 -4.32 -6.20 -9.09
CA GLY A 65 -4.62 -5.39 -7.92
C GLY A 65 -5.23 -6.22 -6.78
N LEU A 66 -6.20 -7.07 -7.08
CA LEU A 66 -6.82 -7.97 -6.12
C LEU A 66 -5.82 -8.98 -5.55
N VAL A 67 -5.04 -9.62 -6.41
CA VAL A 67 -4.00 -10.56 -5.98
C VAL A 67 -2.98 -9.87 -5.08
N SER A 68 -2.50 -8.68 -5.46
CA SER A 68 -1.55 -7.91 -4.67
C SER A 68 -2.11 -7.57 -3.28
N ALA A 69 -3.37 -7.14 -3.20
CA ALA A 69 -4.00 -6.82 -1.92
C ALA A 69 -4.14 -8.06 -1.00
N ILE A 70 -4.46 -9.24 -1.56
CA ILE A 70 -4.48 -10.50 -0.82
C ILE A 70 -3.08 -10.82 -0.28
N MET A 71 -2.05 -10.67 -1.10
CA MET A 71 -0.66 -10.94 -0.70
C MET A 71 -0.19 -9.96 0.38
N ILE A 72 -0.57 -8.68 0.30
CA ILE A 72 -0.26 -7.68 1.33
C ILE A 72 -0.93 -8.06 2.66
N ALA A 73 -2.20 -8.44 2.66
CA ALA A 73 -2.89 -8.91 3.85
C ALA A 73 -2.22 -10.16 4.45
N PHE A 74 -1.77 -11.08 3.59
CA PHE A 74 -1.05 -12.28 4.00
C PHE A 74 0.29 -11.93 4.67
N TYR A 75 1.16 -11.14 4.04
CA TYR A 75 2.45 -10.80 4.64
C TYR A 75 2.36 -9.89 5.87
N SER A 76 1.24 -9.19 6.06
CA SER A 76 1.03 -8.39 7.26
C SER A 76 0.54 -9.20 8.47
N THR A 77 -0.03 -10.38 8.25
CA THR A 77 -0.63 -11.21 9.31
C THR A 77 0.19 -12.46 9.62
N TYR A 78 0.62 -13.16 8.58
CA TYR A 78 1.29 -14.45 8.70
C TYR A 78 2.68 -14.40 9.36
N PRO A 79 3.56 -13.42 9.08
CA PRO A 79 4.93 -13.43 9.56
C PRO A 79 5.07 -13.24 11.08
N LYS A 80 4.05 -12.81 11.82
CA LYS A 80 4.15 -12.50 13.25
C LYS A 80 4.78 -13.61 14.09
N LYS A 81 4.49 -14.88 13.77
CA LYS A 81 5.11 -16.03 14.46
C LYS A 81 6.58 -16.18 14.08
N LEU A 82 6.91 -15.93 12.82
CA LEU A 82 8.28 -16.01 12.30
C LEU A 82 9.14 -14.85 12.83
N LEU A 83 8.57 -13.66 12.95
CA LEU A 83 9.25 -12.48 13.49
C LEU A 83 9.73 -12.70 14.91
N LYS A 84 8.90 -13.31 15.77
CA LYS A 84 9.25 -13.66 17.14
C LYS A 84 10.36 -14.71 17.23
N LYS A 85 10.43 -15.63 16.24
CA LYS A 85 11.39 -16.75 16.26
C LYS A 85 12.71 -16.39 15.59
N TYR A 86 12.68 -15.65 14.47
CA TYR A 86 13.85 -15.46 13.59
C TYR A 86 14.29 -14.00 13.48
N GLY A 87 13.51 -13.05 14.03
CA GLY A 87 13.75 -11.61 13.89
C GLY A 87 13.33 -11.05 12.52
N SER A 88 13.13 -9.72 12.49
CA SER A 88 12.58 -9.03 11.30
C SER A 88 13.53 -9.08 10.12
N ILE A 89 14.84 -8.88 10.33
CA ILE A 89 15.85 -8.87 9.25
C ILE A 89 15.86 -10.20 8.52
N THR A 90 15.93 -11.32 9.25
CA THR A 90 15.95 -12.67 8.65
C THR A 90 14.70 -12.95 7.83
N VAL A 91 13.53 -12.62 8.37
CA VAL A 91 12.25 -12.86 7.69
C VAL A 91 12.15 -12.02 6.40
N VAL A 92 12.55 -10.75 6.46
CA VAL A 92 12.52 -9.86 5.29
C VAL A 92 13.53 -10.30 4.24
N CYS A 93 14.77 -10.60 4.63
CA CYS A 93 15.79 -11.04 3.68
C CYS A 93 15.37 -12.32 2.93
N TRP A 94 14.89 -13.33 3.63
CA TRP A 94 14.40 -14.54 2.98
C TRP A 94 13.18 -14.29 2.10
N GLY A 95 12.25 -13.46 2.55
CA GLY A 95 11.09 -13.06 1.74
C GLY A 95 11.51 -12.38 0.43
N MET A 96 12.46 -11.46 0.49
CA MET A 96 12.99 -10.77 -0.70
C MET A 96 13.77 -11.70 -1.63
N ILE A 97 14.60 -12.60 -1.09
CA ILE A 97 15.35 -13.59 -1.89
C ILE A 97 14.38 -14.50 -2.64
N VAL A 98 13.41 -15.11 -1.94
CA VAL A 98 12.42 -15.99 -2.58
C VAL A 98 11.57 -15.21 -3.59
N GLY A 99 11.11 -14.02 -3.24
CA GLY A 99 10.35 -13.15 -4.14
C GLY A 99 11.14 -12.76 -5.39
N SER A 100 12.44 -12.45 -5.26
CA SER A 100 13.29 -12.12 -6.41
C SER A 100 13.49 -13.30 -7.35
N ILE A 101 13.68 -14.52 -6.82
CA ILE A 101 13.80 -15.74 -7.63
C ILE A 101 12.52 -15.97 -8.43
N ILE A 102 11.36 -15.91 -7.78
CA ILE A 102 10.07 -16.10 -8.44
C ILE A 102 9.83 -15.02 -9.50
N SER A 103 10.09 -13.76 -9.18
CA SER A 103 9.94 -12.65 -10.13
C SER A 103 10.85 -12.81 -11.34
N ASN A 104 12.09 -13.28 -11.16
CA ASN A 104 13.02 -13.53 -12.27
C ASN A 104 12.61 -14.70 -13.17
N ILE A 105 11.88 -15.68 -12.65
CA ILE A 105 11.32 -16.76 -13.48
C ILE A 105 10.23 -16.22 -14.41
N ILE A 106 9.38 -15.29 -13.90
CA ILE A 106 8.27 -14.71 -14.66
C ILE A 106 8.78 -13.63 -15.62
N HIS A 107 9.62 -12.72 -15.12
CA HIS A 107 10.18 -11.60 -15.87
C HIS A 107 11.67 -11.46 -15.56
N PRO A 108 12.55 -12.06 -16.39
CA PRO A 108 13.99 -12.05 -16.15
C PRO A 108 14.59 -10.65 -16.15
N ILE A 109 15.44 -10.35 -15.15
CA ILE A 109 16.06 -9.04 -14.95
C ILE A 109 16.96 -8.61 -16.14
N TRP A 110 17.46 -9.56 -16.93
CA TRP A 110 18.28 -9.27 -18.11
C TRP A 110 17.49 -8.83 -19.34
N LYS A 111 16.17 -8.96 -19.32
CA LYS A 111 15.29 -8.40 -20.37
C LYS A 111 14.95 -6.95 -20.02
N ILE A 112 15.91 -6.05 -20.19
CA ILE A 112 15.72 -4.63 -19.92
C ILE A 112 15.13 -3.98 -21.18
N GLU A 113 13.92 -3.47 -21.08
CA GLU A 113 13.28 -2.66 -22.10
C GLU A 113 13.50 -1.17 -21.75
N GLY A 114 14.17 -0.44 -22.63
CA GLY A 114 14.38 0.99 -22.47
C GLY A 114 15.85 1.42 -22.44
N ASN A 115 16.07 2.75 -22.37
CA ASN A 115 17.40 3.35 -22.30
C ASN A 115 17.94 3.34 -20.87
N VAL A 116 18.93 2.51 -20.62
CA VAL A 116 19.64 2.46 -19.34
C VAL A 116 20.75 3.49 -19.35
N ASN A 117 20.64 4.52 -18.53
CA ASN A 117 21.66 5.53 -18.30
C ASN A 117 22.01 5.63 -16.81
N ALA A 118 23.12 6.31 -16.50
CA ALA A 118 23.58 6.45 -15.11
C ALA A 118 22.50 7.05 -14.18
N LYS A 119 21.70 7.99 -14.65
CA LYS A 119 20.61 8.60 -13.88
C LYS A 119 19.52 7.57 -13.56
N SER A 120 19.12 6.74 -14.53
CA SER A 120 18.14 5.67 -14.32
C SER A 120 18.65 4.64 -13.31
N ILE A 121 19.92 4.26 -13.39
CA ILE A 121 20.53 3.32 -12.44
C ILE A 121 20.48 3.87 -11.02
N ILE A 122 20.90 5.13 -10.81
CA ILE A 122 20.85 5.78 -9.50
C ILE A 122 19.43 5.82 -8.96
N GLN A 123 18.45 6.18 -9.78
CA GLN A 123 17.04 6.20 -9.38
C GLN A 123 16.53 4.82 -8.96
N VAL A 124 16.87 3.77 -9.71
CA VAL A 124 16.52 2.38 -9.35
C VAL A 124 17.17 1.97 -8.03
N ILE A 125 18.45 2.28 -7.81
CA ILE A 125 19.15 1.98 -6.56
C ILE A 125 18.46 2.66 -5.38
N ILE A 126 18.11 3.95 -5.50
CA ILE A 126 17.38 4.69 -4.44
C ILE A 126 16.04 4.03 -4.15
N VAL A 127 15.25 3.70 -5.17
CA VAL A 127 13.95 3.05 -5.00
C VAL A 127 14.10 1.67 -4.35
N VAL A 128 15.08 0.87 -4.77
CA VAL A 128 15.29 -0.48 -4.23
C VAL A 128 15.75 -0.42 -2.78
N ILE A 129 16.69 0.45 -2.45
CA ILE A 129 17.25 0.52 -1.09
C ILE A 129 16.27 1.22 -0.15
N LEU A 130 15.88 2.48 -0.43
CA LEU A 130 15.08 3.29 0.47
C LEU A 130 13.58 2.96 0.35
N GLY A 131 13.07 2.93 -0.87
CA GLY A 131 11.63 2.77 -1.14
C GLY A 131 11.14 1.33 -0.99
N THR A 132 12.04 0.33 -1.05
CA THR A 132 11.64 -1.07 -0.95
C THR A 132 12.28 -1.74 0.26
N SER A 133 13.61 -1.89 0.29
CA SER A 133 14.27 -2.74 1.30
C SER A 133 14.12 -2.17 2.71
N ILE A 134 14.46 -0.91 2.92
CA ILE A 134 14.39 -0.25 4.23
C ILE A 134 12.94 -0.04 4.65
N ALA A 135 12.09 0.45 3.75
CA ALA A 135 10.67 0.69 4.05
C ALA A 135 9.96 -0.61 4.45
N TYR A 136 10.20 -1.70 3.70
CA TYR A 136 9.63 -3.00 4.01
C TYR A 136 10.15 -3.59 5.33
N LEU A 137 11.46 -3.43 5.61
CA LEU A 137 12.05 -3.86 6.87
C LEU A 137 11.42 -3.12 8.06
N ILE A 138 11.28 -1.79 7.98
CA ILE A 138 10.66 -0.98 9.03
C ILE A 138 9.19 -1.39 9.22
N TYR A 139 8.44 -1.57 8.14
CA TYR A 139 7.05 -2.02 8.20
C TYR A 139 6.93 -3.37 8.92
N ILE A 140 7.68 -4.37 8.49
CA ILE A 140 7.65 -5.72 9.08
C ILE A 140 8.16 -5.70 10.53
N ALA A 141 9.19 -4.90 10.84
CA ALA A 141 9.68 -4.74 12.21
C ALA A 141 8.62 -4.11 13.13
N SER A 142 7.84 -3.15 12.64
CA SER A 142 6.77 -2.50 13.41
C SER A 142 5.69 -3.50 13.89
N LEU A 143 5.47 -4.58 13.15
CA LEU A 143 4.50 -5.63 13.52
C LEU A 143 4.86 -6.39 14.81
N ASN A 144 6.08 -6.23 15.35
CA ASN A 144 6.44 -6.73 16.67
C ASN A 144 5.84 -5.86 17.80
N TYR A 145 5.58 -4.60 17.52
CA TYR A 145 5.18 -3.58 18.50
C TYR A 145 3.72 -3.18 18.38
N ILE A 146 3.17 -3.19 17.16
CA ILE A 146 1.81 -2.76 16.90
C ILE A 146 0.97 -3.89 16.31
N SER A 147 -0.35 -3.75 16.42
CA SER A 147 -1.27 -4.68 15.76
C SER A 147 -1.16 -4.54 14.23
N SER A 148 -1.39 -5.63 13.50
CA SER A 148 -1.43 -5.55 12.04
C SER A 148 -2.55 -4.61 11.56
N SER A 149 -3.65 -4.46 12.33
CA SER A 149 -4.73 -3.50 12.03
C SER A 149 -4.23 -2.07 12.08
N LEU A 150 -3.49 -1.71 13.15
CA LEU A 150 -2.91 -0.37 13.28
C LEU A 150 -1.87 -0.10 12.20
N ALA A 151 -0.99 -1.07 11.89
CA ALA A 151 -0.04 -0.96 10.79
C ALA A 151 -0.75 -0.69 9.46
N GLY A 152 -1.83 -1.44 9.17
CA GLY A 152 -2.66 -1.24 7.98
C GLY A 152 -3.31 0.16 7.93
N ILE A 153 -3.81 0.68 9.05
CA ILE A 153 -4.36 2.05 9.10
C ILE A 153 -3.28 3.08 8.78
N LEU A 154 -2.08 2.91 9.35
CA LEU A 154 -0.98 3.83 9.10
C LEU A 154 -0.55 3.84 7.63
N THR A 155 -0.63 2.71 6.91
CA THR A 155 -0.33 2.69 5.47
C THR A 155 -1.37 3.47 4.64
N ALA A 156 -2.58 3.73 5.15
CA ALA A 156 -3.56 4.60 4.45
C ALA A 156 -3.11 6.07 4.37
N PHE A 157 -2.10 6.50 5.13
CA PHE A 157 -1.46 7.80 4.96
C PHE A 157 -0.54 7.87 3.73
N GLU A 158 -0.16 6.74 3.15
CA GLU A 158 0.75 6.70 2.00
C GLU A 158 0.29 7.60 0.82
N PRO A 159 -0.95 7.51 0.30
CA PRO A 159 -1.38 8.38 -0.78
C PRO A 159 -1.41 9.86 -0.39
N VAL A 160 -1.66 10.17 0.87
CA VAL A 160 -1.65 11.56 1.36
C VAL A 160 -0.22 12.10 1.38
N LEU A 161 0.73 11.34 1.92
CA LEU A 161 2.14 11.71 1.93
C LEU A 161 2.70 11.82 0.52
N ALA A 162 2.36 10.88 -0.38
CA ALA A 162 2.76 10.94 -1.77
C ALA A 162 2.27 12.21 -2.47
N ALA A 163 1.05 12.63 -2.20
CA ALA A 163 0.49 13.85 -2.76
C ALA A 163 1.19 15.10 -2.20
N ILE A 164 1.40 15.19 -0.87
CA ILE A 164 2.13 16.30 -0.25
C ILE A 164 3.54 16.42 -0.84
N LEU A 165 4.27 15.32 -0.92
CA LEU A 165 5.60 15.30 -1.52
C LEU A 165 5.59 15.70 -3.01
N SER A 166 4.54 15.34 -3.74
CA SER A 166 4.38 15.72 -5.14
C SER A 166 4.24 17.25 -5.31
N VAL A 167 3.57 17.92 -4.38
CA VAL A 167 3.52 19.40 -4.38
C VAL A 167 4.89 20.00 -4.04
N ILE A 168 5.54 19.49 -3.01
CA ILE A 168 6.83 20.04 -2.54
C ILE A 168 7.92 19.84 -3.60
N ILE A 169 8.00 18.66 -4.21
CA ILE A 169 9.09 18.28 -5.13
C ILE A 169 8.82 18.77 -6.55
N PHE A 170 7.57 18.66 -7.01
CA PHE A 170 7.19 18.94 -8.41
C PHE A 170 6.36 20.21 -8.59
N GLY A 171 6.03 20.92 -7.51
CA GLY A 171 5.23 22.14 -7.57
C GLY A 171 3.79 21.93 -8.06
N LEU A 172 3.25 20.72 -7.94
CA LEU A 172 1.90 20.38 -8.38
C LEU A 172 0.86 21.12 -7.52
N LYS A 173 -0.24 21.54 -8.12
CA LYS A 173 -1.36 22.16 -7.39
C LYS A 173 -2.43 21.11 -7.13
N PHE A 174 -2.99 21.11 -5.93
CA PHE A 174 -4.15 20.28 -5.61
C PHE A 174 -5.41 20.84 -6.24
N SER A 175 -6.24 19.97 -6.81
CA SER A 175 -7.61 20.27 -7.13
C SER A 175 -8.48 20.30 -5.88
N SER A 176 -9.62 20.99 -5.94
CA SER A 176 -10.58 20.97 -4.81
C SER A 176 -11.06 19.56 -4.49
N VAL A 177 -11.15 18.69 -5.49
CA VAL A 177 -11.57 17.28 -5.32
C VAL A 177 -10.51 16.47 -4.59
N GLU A 178 -9.22 16.68 -4.88
CA GLU A 178 -8.12 16.05 -4.14
C GLU A 178 -8.14 16.46 -2.66
N ILE A 179 -8.39 17.74 -2.36
CA ILE A 179 -8.49 18.24 -0.98
C ILE A 179 -9.64 17.54 -0.23
N VAL A 180 -10.81 17.41 -0.85
CA VAL A 180 -11.93 16.67 -0.27
C VAL A 180 -11.54 15.20 -0.04
N GLY A 181 -10.83 14.58 -0.99
CA GLY A 181 -10.29 13.24 -0.84
C GLY A 181 -9.37 13.08 0.37
N PHE A 182 -8.45 14.02 0.58
CA PHE A 182 -7.58 14.03 1.78
C PHE A 182 -8.37 14.11 3.07
N VAL A 183 -9.33 15.02 3.16
CA VAL A 183 -10.18 15.17 4.36
C VAL A 183 -10.93 13.88 4.65
N LEU A 184 -11.51 13.23 3.65
CA LEU A 184 -12.23 11.96 3.82
C LEU A 184 -11.31 10.86 4.37
N VAL A 185 -10.09 10.71 3.83
CA VAL A 185 -9.11 9.74 4.29
C VAL A 185 -8.70 10.04 5.73
N PHE A 186 -8.30 11.28 6.04
CA PHE A 186 -7.88 11.68 7.38
C PHE A 186 -8.96 11.43 8.44
N VAL A 187 -10.17 11.91 8.18
CA VAL A 187 -11.30 11.76 9.13
C VAL A 187 -11.61 10.28 9.36
N SER A 188 -11.62 9.48 8.29
CA SER A 188 -11.88 8.04 8.40
C SER A 188 -10.85 7.33 9.26
N ILE A 189 -9.55 7.59 9.02
CA ILE A 189 -8.44 6.99 9.76
C ILE A 189 -8.51 7.40 11.23
N PHE A 190 -8.67 8.69 11.52
CA PHE A 190 -8.68 9.21 12.87
C PHE A 190 -9.84 8.65 13.72
N ILE A 191 -11.02 8.47 13.10
CA ILE A 191 -12.16 7.87 13.80
C ILE A 191 -11.94 6.36 13.99
N LEU A 192 -11.34 5.67 13.00
CA LEU A 192 -11.09 4.24 13.06
C LEU A 192 -10.04 3.90 14.14
N GLU A 193 -8.98 4.70 14.26
CA GLU A 193 -7.95 4.55 15.29
C GLU A 193 -8.53 4.62 16.71
N LYS A 194 -9.43 5.55 16.98
CA LYS A 194 -10.07 5.69 18.30
C LYS A 194 -10.98 4.52 18.70
N ARG A 195 -11.30 3.62 17.77
CA ARG A 195 -12.20 2.49 18.00
C ARG A 195 -11.49 1.14 18.09
N LEU A 196 -10.19 1.09 17.83
CA LEU A 196 -9.33 -0.10 17.95
C LEU A 196 -8.59 -0.13 19.27
#